data_e62f08240ef6267d666f00917b7429c4
#
_entry.id   e62f08240ef6267d666f00917b7429c4
#
_cell.length_a   1.000
_cell.length_b   1.000
_cell.length_c   1.000
_cell.angle_alpha   90.00
_cell.angle_beta   90.00
_cell.angle_gamma   90.00
#
_symmetry.space_group_name_H-M   'P 1'
#
loop_
_entity.id
_entity.type
_entity.pdbx_description
1 polymer ?
#
loop_
_entity_poly.entity_id
_entity_poly.type
_entity_poly.pdbx_seq_one_letter_code
_entity_poly.pdbx_strand_id
1 'polypeptide(L)'
;MPLAVRGQVAPEAPPAPPTAAPSYKYRAYVGFGYTSLNQVNQSRYGLIGIEAGVTRDWGKYFGLSGNGEYYKHPAGSSALGNPGNPSVYSALAAPEIHASLYGPLNGILFGELGIEHTGGEHMIPDTSFAGGWGGGMSYDLNSRFAIRVTGDRLAASFSLINNSPALNYSTHRTWNPRATIGLEFKF
;
A
#
# COMPACT_ATOMS: atom_id res chain seq x y z
N MET A 1 2.51 72.61 -35.40
CA MET A 1 3.09 71.27 -35.42
C MET A 1 2.98 70.71 -33.98
N PRO A 2 2.20 69.71 -33.70
CA PRO A 2 2.16 69.09 -32.36
C PRO A 2 3.27 68.03 -32.21
N LEU A 3 4.08 68.13 -31.15
CA LEU A 3 5.08 67.17 -30.75
C LEU A 3 4.38 65.95 -30.14
N ALA A 4 4.53 64.80 -30.79
CA ALA A 4 4.06 63.49 -30.22
C ALA A 4 5.03 63.05 -29.13
N VAL A 5 4.55 63.04 -27.86
CA VAL A 5 5.24 62.44 -26.73
C VAL A 5 5.10 60.92 -26.87
N ARG A 6 6.18 60.24 -27.22
CA ARG A 6 6.25 58.78 -27.17
C ARG A 6 6.27 58.37 -25.69
N GLY A 7 5.17 57.76 -25.21
CA GLY A 7 5.11 57.11 -23.93
C GLY A 7 6.11 55.94 -23.90
N GLN A 8 7.10 55.98 -23.00
CA GLN A 8 7.95 54.84 -22.67
C GLN A 8 7.10 53.79 -21.95
N VAL A 9 6.91 52.65 -22.58
CA VAL A 9 6.35 51.44 -21.88
C VAL A 9 7.41 50.99 -20.89
N ALA A 10 7.03 50.96 -19.62
CA ALA A 10 7.91 50.43 -18.55
C ALA A 10 8.24 48.96 -18.86
N PRO A 11 9.49 48.51 -18.65
CA PRO A 11 9.86 47.13 -18.87
C PRO A 11 9.02 46.23 -17.92
N GLU A 12 8.44 45.22 -18.50
CA GLU A 12 7.66 44.21 -17.78
C GLU A 12 8.54 43.53 -16.69
N ALA A 13 8.07 43.52 -15.46
CA ALA A 13 8.82 42.92 -14.36
C ALA A 13 9.08 41.41 -14.66
N PRO A 14 10.30 40.90 -14.40
CA PRO A 14 10.61 39.51 -14.64
C PRO A 14 9.60 38.61 -13.87
N PRO A 15 9.16 37.49 -14.46
CA PRO A 15 8.23 36.56 -13.79
C PRO A 15 8.81 36.10 -12.45
N ALA A 16 7.96 36.14 -11.43
CA ALA A 16 8.36 35.67 -10.09
C ALA A 16 8.91 34.25 -10.18
N PRO A 17 10.00 33.93 -9.46
CA PRO A 17 10.54 32.57 -9.46
C PRO A 17 9.45 31.60 -9.01
N PRO A 18 9.39 30.39 -9.59
CA PRO A 18 8.39 29.40 -9.24
C PRO A 18 8.49 29.10 -7.74
N THR A 19 7.37 29.23 -7.03
CA THR A 19 7.28 28.89 -5.62
C THR A 19 7.68 27.42 -5.45
N ALA A 20 8.72 27.14 -4.66
CA ALA A 20 9.16 25.79 -4.40
C ALA A 20 7.98 24.97 -3.87
N ALA A 21 7.72 23.82 -4.48
CA ALA A 21 6.67 22.93 -4.00
C ALA A 21 6.94 22.56 -2.53
N PRO A 22 5.90 22.50 -1.66
CA PRO A 22 6.07 22.16 -0.27
C PRO A 22 6.73 20.78 -0.16
N SER A 23 7.82 20.71 0.61
CA SER A 23 8.54 19.47 0.88
C SER A 23 7.94 18.82 2.12
N TYR A 24 7.08 17.85 1.96
CA TYR A 24 6.55 17.04 3.05
C TYR A 24 7.58 15.96 3.44
N LYS A 25 7.68 15.69 4.74
CA LYS A 25 8.61 14.67 5.28
C LYS A 25 7.90 13.38 5.63
N TYR A 26 6.59 13.42 5.78
CA TYR A 26 5.77 12.28 6.17
C TYR A 26 4.56 12.13 5.27
N ARG A 27 4.19 10.87 5.04
CA ARG A 27 2.97 10.49 4.36
C ARG A 27 2.24 9.46 5.21
N ALA A 28 0.97 9.69 5.53
CA ALA A 28 0.11 8.69 6.14
C ALA A 28 -0.83 8.13 5.08
N TYR A 29 -1.10 6.85 5.15
CA TYR A 29 -1.89 6.13 4.16
C TYR A 29 -2.93 5.26 4.87
N VAL A 30 -4.13 5.19 4.31
CA VAL A 30 -5.18 4.25 4.70
C VAL A 30 -5.91 3.78 3.45
N GLY A 31 -6.14 2.48 3.36
CA GLY A 31 -6.76 1.89 2.18
C GLY A 31 -7.51 0.60 2.45
N PHE A 32 -8.23 0.16 1.43
CA PHE A 32 -8.86 -1.15 1.36
C PHE A 32 -8.00 -2.07 0.52
N GLY A 33 -7.84 -3.30 1.00
CA GLY A 33 -7.01 -4.30 0.36
C GLY A 33 -7.75 -5.59 0.07
N TYR A 34 -7.21 -6.31 -0.89
CA TYR A 34 -7.55 -7.68 -1.21
C TYR A 34 -6.27 -8.51 -1.18
N THR A 35 -6.33 -9.68 -0.55
CA THR A 35 -5.25 -10.67 -0.61
C THR A 35 -5.80 -12.02 -1.02
N SER A 36 -4.98 -12.81 -1.69
CA SER A 36 -5.33 -14.16 -2.10
C SER A 36 -4.35 -15.15 -1.49
N LEU A 37 -4.79 -15.84 -0.45
CA LEU A 37 -4.00 -16.87 0.24
C LEU A 37 -4.03 -18.19 -0.54
N ASN A 38 -2.88 -18.83 -0.63
CA ASN A 38 -2.77 -20.16 -1.23
C ASN A 38 -3.12 -21.24 -0.20
N GLN A 39 -3.93 -22.21 -0.60
CA GLN A 39 -4.27 -23.38 0.21
C GLN A 39 -3.42 -24.60 -0.16
N VAL A 40 -3.38 -25.62 0.71
CA VAL A 40 -2.61 -26.85 0.49
C VAL A 40 -3.00 -27.57 -0.81
N ASN A 41 -4.25 -27.49 -1.23
CA ASN A 41 -4.78 -28.11 -2.43
C ASN A 41 -4.63 -27.23 -3.69
N GLN A 42 -3.81 -26.18 -3.63
CA GLN A 42 -3.59 -25.18 -4.69
C GLN A 42 -4.80 -24.30 -5.03
N SER A 43 -5.93 -24.43 -4.33
CA SER A 43 -7.00 -23.44 -4.42
C SER A 43 -6.58 -22.15 -3.71
N ARG A 44 -7.12 -21.02 -4.14
CA ARG A 44 -6.85 -19.72 -3.53
C ARG A 44 -8.08 -19.22 -2.78
N TYR A 45 -7.83 -18.60 -1.64
CA TYR A 45 -8.85 -18.06 -0.78
C TYR A 45 -8.72 -16.54 -0.67
N GLY A 46 -9.74 -15.81 -1.12
CA GLY A 46 -9.72 -14.35 -1.13
C GLY A 46 -10.13 -13.77 0.22
N LEU A 47 -9.36 -12.82 0.72
CA LEU A 47 -9.66 -12.03 1.90
C LEU A 47 -9.73 -10.56 1.52
N ILE A 48 -10.63 -9.83 2.15
CA ILE A 48 -10.73 -8.37 2.05
C ILE A 48 -10.31 -7.75 3.37
N GLY A 49 -9.74 -6.54 3.32
CA GLY A 49 -9.23 -5.93 4.52
C GLY A 49 -8.93 -4.45 4.38
N ILE A 50 -8.24 -3.97 5.40
CA ILE A 50 -7.76 -2.60 5.49
C ILE A 50 -6.26 -2.60 5.72
N GLU A 51 -5.60 -1.59 5.18
CA GLU A 51 -4.19 -1.30 5.40
C GLU A 51 -4.06 0.15 5.86
N ALA A 52 -3.17 0.40 6.80
CA ALA A 52 -2.78 1.73 7.21
C ALA A 52 -1.27 1.78 7.44
N GLY A 53 -0.66 2.90 7.10
CA GLY A 53 0.78 3.06 7.26
C GLY A 53 1.21 4.51 7.35
N VAL A 54 2.46 4.67 7.76
CA VAL A 54 3.14 5.97 7.79
C VAL A 54 4.51 5.78 7.14
N THR A 55 4.80 6.63 6.16
CA THR A 55 6.10 6.70 5.48
C THR A 55 6.83 7.96 5.91
N ARG A 56 8.10 7.81 6.27
CA ARG A 56 9.04 8.92 6.38
C ARG A 56 9.88 9.01 5.12
N ASP A 57 9.89 10.16 4.48
CA ASP A 57 10.68 10.41 3.28
C ASP A 57 12.06 10.99 3.62
N TRP A 58 13.09 10.48 2.97
CA TRP A 58 14.45 11.02 3.00
C TRP A 58 14.86 11.46 1.57
N GLY A 59 14.86 12.76 1.39
CA GLY A 59 15.10 13.33 0.07
C GLY A 59 13.95 13.14 -0.90
N LYS A 60 14.29 13.03 -2.17
CA LYS A 60 13.29 13.04 -3.26
C LYS A 60 12.79 11.65 -3.66
N TYR A 61 13.59 10.61 -3.38
CA TYR A 61 13.36 9.28 -3.98
C TYR A 61 13.20 8.16 -2.98
N PHE A 62 13.58 8.34 -1.73
CA PHE A 62 13.59 7.28 -0.73
C PHE A 62 12.65 7.55 0.42
N GLY A 63 11.98 6.50 0.88
CA GLY A 63 11.18 6.50 2.08
C GLY A 63 11.30 5.18 2.83
N LEU A 64 10.87 5.18 4.09
CA LEU A 64 10.64 3.99 4.88
C LEU A 64 9.24 4.06 5.45
N SER A 65 8.42 3.08 5.14
CA SER A 65 7.08 2.96 5.71
C SER A 65 7.03 1.91 6.81
N GLY A 66 6.13 2.13 7.76
CA GLY A 66 5.64 1.12 8.68
C GLY A 66 4.15 0.92 8.42
N ASN A 67 3.76 -0.31 8.07
CA ASN A 67 2.41 -0.67 7.66
C ASN A 67 1.80 -1.67 8.64
N GLY A 68 0.52 -1.47 8.96
CA GLY A 68 -0.31 -2.44 9.65
C GLY A 68 -1.49 -2.83 8.77
N GLU A 69 -1.80 -4.12 8.73
CA GLU A 69 -2.83 -4.67 7.86
C GLU A 69 -3.74 -5.63 8.62
N TYR A 70 -4.98 -5.68 8.19
CA TYR A 70 -5.95 -6.63 8.67
C TYR A 70 -6.82 -7.12 7.52
N TYR A 71 -6.82 -8.43 7.29
CA TYR A 71 -7.63 -9.08 6.27
C TYR A 71 -8.53 -10.14 6.89
N LYS A 72 -9.75 -10.23 6.39
CA LYS A 72 -10.74 -11.22 6.83
C LYS A 72 -11.52 -11.74 5.62
N HIS A 73 -12.00 -12.98 5.74
CA HIS A 73 -12.92 -13.52 4.74
C HIS A 73 -14.26 -12.79 4.79
N PRO A 74 -14.82 -12.37 3.66
CA PRO A 74 -16.17 -11.79 3.62
C PRO A 74 -17.18 -12.82 4.14
N ALA A 75 -18.00 -12.42 5.10
CA ALA A 75 -19.03 -13.26 5.67
C ALA A 75 -20.01 -13.73 4.59
N GLY A 76 -20.32 -15.02 4.56
CA GLY A 76 -21.32 -15.60 3.68
C GLY A 76 -20.80 -16.53 2.57
N SER A 77 -19.51 -16.67 2.36
CA SER A 77 -18.98 -17.61 1.37
C SER A 77 -18.62 -18.97 1.96
N SER A 78 -19.49 -19.57 2.75
CA SER A 78 -19.32 -20.95 3.24
C SER A 78 -19.56 -21.99 2.13
N ALA A 79 -18.85 -21.87 1.01
CA ALA A 79 -18.96 -22.82 -0.10
C ALA A 79 -18.43 -24.23 0.24
N LEU A 80 -17.85 -24.45 1.42
CA LEU A 80 -17.15 -25.70 1.78
C LEU A 80 -17.49 -26.20 3.18
N GLY A 81 -18.74 -26.12 3.63
CA GLY A 81 -19.19 -26.81 4.85
C GLY A 81 -18.39 -26.48 6.11
N ASN A 82 -18.75 -25.39 6.78
CA ASN A 82 -18.19 -24.89 8.03
C ASN A 82 -16.67 -24.81 8.12
N PRO A 83 -16.04 -24.13 7.18
CA PRO A 83 -14.66 -23.76 7.31
C PRO A 83 -14.55 -22.66 8.37
N GLY A 84 -13.48 -22.64 9.16
CA GLY A 84 -13.17 -21.51 10.01
C GLY A 84 -13.19 -20.20 9.24
N ASN A 85 -13.29 -19.09 9.95
CA ASN A 85 -13.31 -17.76 9.36
C ASN A 85 -11.90 -17.14 9.52
N PRO A 86 -10.98 -17.35 8.57
CA PRO A 86 -9.60 -16.92 8.72
C PRO A 86 -9.49 -15.40 8.74
N SER A 87 -8.59 -14.92 9.59
CA SER A 87 -8.14 -13.55 9.65
C SER A 87 -6.63 -13.50 9.63
N VAL A 88 -6.11 -12.44 9.04
CA VAL A 88 -4.67 -12.20 8.89
C VAL A 88 -4.37 -10.79 9.38
N TYR A 89 -3.34 -10.66 10.20
CA TYR A 89 -2.79 -9.39 10.67
C TYR A 89 -1.33 -9.33 10.26
N SER A 90 -0.90 -8.21 9.68
CA SER A 90 0.50 -7.99 9.33
C SER A 90 1.02 -6.70 9.95
N ALA A 91 2.28 -6.73 10.34
CA ALA A 91 3.05 -5.55 10.71
C ALA A 91 4.36 -5.58 9.93
N LEU A 92 4.52 -4.66 8.99
CA LEU A 92 5.57 -4.65 7.99
C LEU A 92 6.33 -3.33 8.00
N ALA A 93 7.64 -3.39 7.83
CA ALA A 93 8.49 -2.26 7.46
C ALA A 93 8.82 -2.37 5.97
N ALA A 94 8.69 -1.27 5.24
CA ALA A 94 8.90 -1.26 3.80
C ALA A 94 9.77 -0.07 3.37
N PRO A 95 11.05 -0.30 3.03
CA PRO A 95 11.82 0.66 2.26
C PRO A 95 11.16 0.88 0.90
N GLU A 96 10.95 2.16 0.55
CA GLU A 96 10.30 2.59 -0.68
C GLU A 96 11.25 3.40 -1.56
N ILE A 97 11.11 3.22 -2.87
CA ILE A 97 11.65 4.14 -3.88
C ILE A 97 10.46 4.73 -4.61
N HIS A 98 10.43 6.05 -4.72
CA HIS A 98 9.37 6.74 -5.45
C HIS A 98 9.96 7.76 -6.41
N ALA A 99 9.27 7.96 -7.53
CA ALA A 99 9.67 8.91 -8.55
C ALA A 99 8.44 9.51 -9.23
N SER A 100 8.50 10.79 -9.54
CA SER A 100 7.48 11.42 -10.38
C SER A 100 7.59 10.86 -11.80
N LEU A 101 6.49 10.37 -12.34
CA LEU A 101 6.41 9.81 -13.69
C LEU A 101 5.94 10.87 -14.70
N TYR A 102 4.76 11.44 -14.45
CA TYR A 102 4.19 12.47 -15.33
C TYR A 102 3.16 13.31 -14.56
N GLY A 103 3.37 14.63 -14.50
CA GLY A 103 2.46 15.54 -13.82
C GLY A 103 2.21 15.14 -12.37
N PRO A 104 0.95 14.90 -11.97
CA PRO A 104 0.58 14.48 -10.62
C PRO A 104 0.79 12.98 -10.34
N LEU A 105 1.24 12.20 -11.33
CA LEU A 105 1.42 10.76 -11.21
C LEU A 105 2.82 10.41 -10.72
N ASN A 106 2.90 9.63 -9.64
CA ASN A 106 4.13 9.13 -9.05
C ASN A 106 4.15 7.59 -9.07
N GLY A 107 5.29 7.00 -9.38
CA GLY A 107 5.54 5.58 -9.26
C GLY A 107 6.17 5.23 -7.92
N ILE A 108 5.87 4.04 -7.41
CA ILE A 108 6.37 3.53 -6.13
C ILE A 108 6.85 2.10 -6.34
N LEU A 109 8.03 1.78 -5.81
CA LEU A 109 8.55 0.42 -5.67
C LEU A 109 8.95 0.20 -4.22
N PHE A 110 8.68 -0.96 -3.65
CA PHE A 110 9.01 -1.24 -2.26
C PHE A 110 9.34 -2.72 -2.02
N GLY A 111 10.15 -2.95 -0.98
CA GLY A 111 10.32 -4.26 -0.37
C GLY A 111 9.70 -4.25 1.01
N GLU A 112 9.25 -5.40 1.50
CA GLU A 112 8.55 -5.52 2.78
C GLU A 112 9.19 -6.59 3.64
N LEU A 113 9.33 -6.31 4.93
CA LEU A 113 9.81 -7.25 5.94
C LEU A 113 9.03 -7.05 7.23
N GLY A 114 8.66 -8.14 7.89
CA GLY A 114 7.95 -8.05 9.15
C GLY A 114 7.39 -9.37 9.63
N ILE A 115 6.26 -9.28 10.29
CA ILE A 115 5.55 -10.43 10.85
C ILE A 115 4.12 -10.47 10.30
N GLU A 116 3.63 -11.68 10.13
CA GLU A 116 2.24 -11.95 9.80
C GLU A 116 1.68 -12.95 10.80
N HIS A 117 0.53 -12.62 11.36
CA HIS A 117 -0.22 -13.44 12.30
C HIS A 117 -1.53 -13.88 11.66
N THR A 118 -1.77 -15.16 11.68
CA THR A 118 -3.00 -15.75 11.17
C THR A 118 -3.78 -16.38 12.32
N GLY A 119 -5.09 -16.28 12.23
CA GLY A 119 -6.01 -16.82 13.24
C GLY A 119 -7.43 -16.76 12.72
N GLY A 120 -8.38 -16.71 13.62
CA GLY A 120 -9.80 -16.62 13.31
C GLY A 120 -10.62 -17.69 14.00
N GLU A 121 -11.92 -17.66 13.77
CA GLU A 121 -12.86 -18.63 14.35
C GLU A 121 -12.55 -20.03 13.83
N HIS A 122 -12.41 -20.98 14.74
CA HIS A 122 -12.02 -22.39 14.47
C HIS A 122 -10.65 -22.58 13.80
N MET A 123 -9.76 -21.58 13.87
CA MET A 123 -8.40 -21.62 13.32
C MET A 123 -7.39 -21.70 14.46
N ILE A 124 -6.31 -22.46 14.29
CA ILE A 124 -5.17 -22.42 15.20
C ILE A 124 -4.32 -21.21 14.83
N PRO A 125 -4.10 -20.28 15.78
CA PRO A 125 -3.31 -19.09 15.49
C PRO A 125 -1.84 -19.44 15.26
N ASP A 126 -1.21 -18.78 14.30
CA ASP A 126 0.22 -18.90 14.04
C ASP A 126 0.81 -17.53 13.68
N THR A 127 2.08 -17.33 14.01
CA THR A 127 2.82 -16.12 13.69
C THR A 127 4.11 -16.48 12.98
N SER A 128 4.32 -15.91 11.82
CA SER A 128 5.51 -16.17 11.04
C SER A 128 6.19 -14.88 10.57
N PHE A 129 7.47 -15.00 10.23
CA PHE A 129 8.17 -13.95 9.52
C PHE A 129 7.64 -13.84 8.09
N ALA A 130 7.37 -12.61 7.67
CA ALA A 130 6.86 -12.28 6.36
C ALA A 130 7.84 -11.38 5.60
N GLY A 131 7.94 -11.59 4.31
CA GLY A 131 8.74 -10.75 3.44
C GLY A 131 8.19 -10.72 2.03
N GLY A 132 8.30 -9.57 1.37
CA GLY A 132 7.70 -9.38 0.07
C GLY A 132 8.31 -8.22 -0.71
N TRP A 133 7.72 -7.97 -1.84
CA TRP A 133 8.05 -6.84 -2.69
C TRP A 133 6.84 -6.48 -3.55
N GLY A 134 6.77 -5.22 -3.92
CA GLY A 134 5.67 -4.72 -4.71
C GLY A 134 5.97 -3.38 -5.35
N GLY A 135 4.93 -2.84 -5.93
CA GLY A 135 4.97 -1.52 -6.53
C GLY A 135 3.58 -0.96 -6.71
N GLY A 136 3.52 0.29 -7.11
CA GLY A 136 2.26 0.96 -7.30
C GLY A 136 2.41 2.34 -7.88
N MET A 137 1.33 3.07 -7.81
CA MET A 137 1.26 4.46 -8.25
C MET A 137 0.47 5.29 -7.26
N SER A 138 0.82 6.57 -7.14
CA SER A 138 -0.01 7.54 -6.45
C SER A 138 -0.32 8.70 -7.40
N TYR A 139 -1.55 9.19 -7.32
CA TYR A 139 -2.03 10.33 -8.09
C TYR A 139 -2.37 11.48 -7.14
N ASP A 140 -1.62 12.57 -7.23
CA ASP A 140 -1.80 13.75 -6.39
C ASP A 140 -3.08 14.50 -6.76
N LEU A 141 -4.05 14.51 -5.85
CA LEU A 141 -5.29 15.28 -5.98
C LEU A 141 -5.02 16.78 -5.71
N ASN A 142 -4.15 17.03 -4.76
CA ASN A 142 -3.65 18.36 -4.39
C ASN A 142 -2.31 18.23 -3.67
N SER A 143 -1.80 19.32 -3.09
CA SER A 143 -0.51 19.31 -2.38
C SER A 143 -0.47 18.38 -1.16
N ARG A 144 -1.63 18.02 -0.56
CA ARG A 144 -1.69 17.23 0.67
C ARG A 144 -2.30 15.84 0.50
N PHE A 145 -3.15 15.64 -0.51
CA PHE A 145 -3.88 14.39 -0.70
C PHE A 145 -3.53 13.73 -2.02
N ALA A 146 -3.37 12.41 -1.99
CA ALA A 146 -3.20 11.58 -3.16
C ALA A 146 -4.05 10.30 -3.05
N ILE A 147 -4.43 9.72 -4.18
CA ILE A 147 -4.94 8.35 -4.26
C ILE A 147 -3.74 7.45 -4.52
N ARG A 148 -3.58 6.41 -3.70
CA ARG A 148 -2.52 5.40 -3.83
C ARG A 148 -3.13 4.06 -4.20
N VAL A 149 -2.53 3.38 -5.20
CA VAL A 149 -2.85 2.01 -5.60
C VAL A 149 -1.56 1.23 -5.59
N THR A 150 -1.55 0.10 -4.88
CA THR A 150 -0.38 -0.79 -4.81
C THR A 150 -0.76 -2.22 -5.14
N GLY A 151 0.22 -2.97 -5.62
CA GLY A 151 0.14 -4.42 -5.79
C GLY A 151 1.47 -5.04 -5.39
N ASP A 152 1.42 -6.13 -4.65
CA ASP A 152 2.60 -6.80 -4.13
C ASP A 152 2.40 -8.31 -4.01
N ARG A 153 3.48 -8.96 -3.61
CA ARG A 153 3.51 -10.38 -3.26
C ARG A 153 4.23 -10.56 -1.94
N LEU A 154 3.49 -11.00 -0.94
CA LEU A 154 4.01 -11.31 0.38
C LEU A 154 4.19 -12.83 0.53
N ALA A 155 5.34 -13.26 1.01
CA ALA A 155 5.61 -14.65 1.39
C ALA A 155 5.69 -14.74 2.90
N ALA A 156 4.85 -15.59 3.48
CA ALA A 156 4.89 -15.95 4.88
C ALA A 156 4.76 -17.48 5.02
N SER A 157 5.28 -18.02 6.10
CA SER A 157 5.13 -19.43 6.42
C SER A 157 3.99 -19.58 7.41
N PHE A 158 2.86 -20.12 6.96
CA PHE A 158 1.72 -20.39 7.83
C PHE A 158 1.62 -21.86 8.18
N SER A 159 1.30 -22.17 9.42
CA SER A 159 0.71 -23.43 9.79
C SER A 159 -0.73 -23.20 10.25
N LEU A 160 -1.61 -22.86 9.35
CA LEU A 160 -3.03 -22.86 9.65
C LEU A 160 -3.54 -24.29 9.64
N ILE A 161 -3.61 -24.88 10.82
CA ILE A 161 -4.27 -26.17 11.05
C ILE A 161 -5.69 -25.86 11.46
N ASN A 162 -6.62 -26.19 10.58
CA ASN A 162 -8.03 -26.26 10.94
C ASN A 162 -8.37 -27.70 11.40
N ASN A 163 -9.37 -27.82 12.25
CA ASN A 163 -9.99 -29.10 12.58
C ASN A 163 -10.65 -29.79 11.37
N SER A 164 -10.77 -29.09 10.23
CA SER A 164 -11.23 -29.63 8.95
C SER A 164 -10.05 -29.79 8.00
N PRO A 165 -9.76 -31.01 7.51
CA PRO A 165 -8.64 -31.25 6.56
C PRO A 165 -8.73 -30.45 5.26
N ALA A 166 -9.91 -29.97 4.90
CA ALA A 166 -10.13 -29.20 3.67
C ALA A 166 -9.51 -27.79 3.68
N LEU A 167 -9.10 -27.29 4.84
CA LEU A 167 -8.59 -25.93 5.02
C LEU A 167 -7.18 -25.88 5.61
N ASN A 168 -6.42 -26.92 5.49
CA ASN A 168 -5.01 -26.91 5.86
C ASN A 168 -4.25 -26.01 4.88
N TYR A 169 -3.79 -24.87 5.35
CA TYR A 169 -2.90 -24.00 4.61
C TYR A 169 -1.49 -24.62 4.60
N SER A 170 -0.79 -24.43 3.49
CA SER A 170 0.56 -24.96 3.35
C SER A 170 1.49 -24.37 4.41
N THR A 171 2.25 -25.20 5.09
CA THR A 171 3.38 -24.80 5.94
C THR A 171 4.57 -24.28 5.11
N HIS A 172 4.49 -24.34 3.79
CA HIS A 172 5.53 -23.88 2.88
C HIS A 172 5.34 -22.39 2.60
N ARG A 173 6.42 -21.67 2.45
CA ARG A 173 6.39 -20.28 1.97
C ARG A 173 5.68 -20.21 0.64
N THR A 174 4.58 -19.48 0.59
CA THR A 174 3.82 -19.23 -0.62
C THR A 174 3.75 -17.74 -0.87
N TRP A 175 3.85 -17.36 -2.14
CA TRP A 175 3.67 -15.98 -2.56
C TRP A 175 2.19 -15.65 -2.67
N ASN A 176 1.70 -14.81 -1.78
CA ASN A 176 0.31 -14.35 -1.74
C ASN A 176 0.21 -12.98 -2.39
N PRO A 177 -0.48 -12.87 -3.54
CA PRO A 177 -0.69 -11.57 -4.17
C PRO A 177 -1.67 -10.73 -3.35
N ARG A 178 -1.34 -9.44 -3.25
CA ARG A 178 -2.18 -8.43 -2.60
C ARG A 178 -2.37 -7.26 -3.55
N ALA A 179 -3.47 -6.55 -3.38
CA ALA A 179 -3.74 -5.29 -4.05
C ALA A 179 -4.47 -4.35 -3.10
N THR A 180 -4.07 -3.09 -3.06
CA THR A 180 -4.64 -2.10 -2.16
C THR A 180 -4.92 -0.80 -2.90
N ILE A 181 -6.00 -0.14 -2.52
CA ILE A 181 -6.35 1.21 -2.97
C ILE A 181 -6.74 2.05 -1.75
N GLY A 182 -6.24 3.27 -1.66
CA GLY A 182 -6.54 4.13 -0.53
C GLY A 182 -6.16 5.58 -0.74
N LEU A 183 -6.29 6.33 0.35
CA LEU A 183 -5.98 7.74 0.42
C LEU A 183 -4.66 7.94 1.16
N GLU A 184 -3.79 8.76 0.59
CA GLU A 184 -2.53 9.18 1.19
C GLU A 184 -2.62 10.67 1.57
N PHE A 185 -2.16 11.01 2.77
CA PHE A 185 -2.05 12.36 3.29
C PHE A 185 -0.59 12.73 3.54
N LYS A 186 -0.14 13.87 3.01
CA LYS A 186 1.23 14.42 3.10
C LYS A 186 1.31 15.54 4.13
N PHE A 187 2.31 15.46 5.06
CA PHE A 187 2.48 16.45 6.14
C PHE A 187 3.94 16.61 6.62
#